data_25a928289c81e2c7ca92c76e59331e30
#
_entry.id   25a928289c81e2c7ca92c76e59331e30
#
_cell.length_a   1.000
_cell.length_b   1.000
_cell.length_c   1.000
_cell.angle_alpha   90.00
_cell.angle_beta   90.00
_cell.angle_gamma   90.00
#
_symmetry.space_group_name_H-M   'P 1'
#
loop_
_entity.id
_entity.type
_entity.pdbx_description
1 polymer ?
#
loop_
_entity_poly.entity_id
_entity_poly.type
_entity_poly.pdbx_seq_one_letter_code
_entity_poly.pdbx_strand_id
1 'polypeptide(L)'
;MKRRSFVKATLITGMAGSVLAKTGMAKSISKKSGTGFYELRVYTLKNNIQQKLVEDYFQNAAIPALNRLGSNNIGVFTELKPEGQTKIFVLIPFYSINDFLKVENQLADDAAYQQQAAAYLNAPLNAPAYERIESSLLQAFTGMPELEVPEQKPRIFELRRYESPTEYAGKKKIEMFNEGREIGIFKRG
;
A
#
# COMPACT_ATOMS: atom_id res chain seq x y z
N MET A 1 -23.40 7.31 -7.46
CA MET A 1 -22.58 7.35 -6.24
C MET A 1 -21.43 8.31 -6.46
N LYS A 2 -21.33 9.37 -5.66
CA LYS A 2 -20.35 10.47 -5.86
C LYS A 2 -19.00 10.05 -5.29
N ARG A 3 -17.97 10.01 -6.15
CA ARG A 3 -16.56 9.78 -5.75
C ARG A 3 -15.99 11.07 -5.18
N ARG A 4 -15.36 11.00 -4.03
CA ARG A 4 -14.64 12.12 -3.43
C ARG A 4 -13.24 12.19 -4.03
N SER A 5 -12.94 13.32 -4.67
CA SER A 5 -11.61 13.66 -5.19
C SER A 5 -10.74 14.15 -4.05
N PHE A 6 -9.59 13.54 -3.84
CA PHE A 6 -8.57 13.99 -2.90
C PHE A 6 -7.33 14.41 -3.67
N VAL A 7 -7.31 15.64 -4.18
CA VAL A 7 -6.08 16.46 -4.33
C VAL A 7 -6.52 17.91 -4.50
N LYS A 8 -6.28 18.77 -3.51
CA LYS A 8 -6.20 20.21 -3.69
C LYS A 8 -4.73 20.61 -3.63
N ALA A 9 -4.13 20.87 -4.76
CA ALA A 9 -2.86 21.58 -4.86
C ALA A 9 -3.14 23.06 -4.62
N THR A 10 -2.56 23.63 -3.56
CA THR A 10 -2.57 25.06 -3.31
C THR A 10 -1.30 25.65 -3.91
N LEU A 11 -1.43 26.36 -5.01
CA LEU A 11 -0.39 27.25 -5.56
C LEU A 11 -0.40 28.55 -4.76
N ILE A 12 0.67 28.82 -4.02
CA ILE A 12 0.94 30.14 -3.45
C ILE A 12 1.96 30.82 -4.35
N THR A 13 1.50 31.84 -5.05
CA THR A 13 2.33 32.82 -5.77
C THR A 13 2.70 33.93 -4.79
N GLY A 14 3.98 34.16 -4.57
CA GLY A 14 4.48 35.22 -3.71
C GLY A 14 5.86 35.66 -4.12
N MET A 15 5.96 36.94 -4.41
CA MET A 15 6.99 37.76 -5.08
C MET A 15 8.39 37.74 -4.48
N ALA A 16 9.31 37.88 -5.40
CA ALA A 16 10.63 38.53 -5.45
C ALA A 16 11.34 38.95 -4.14
N GLY A 17 12.56 38.43 -3.98
CA GLY A 17 13.61 38.93 -3.10
C GLY A 17 14.91 38.19 -3.39
N SER A 18 15.87 38.93 -3.93
CA SER A 18 17.13 38.50 -4.49
C SER A 18 18.15 38.00 -3.46
N VAL A 19 19.06 37.15 -3.96
CA VAL A 19 20.48 36.89 -3.56
C VAL A 19 20.73 36.00 -2.36
N LEU A 20 21.16 34.80 -2.62
CA LEU A 20 22.51 34.23 -2.37
C LEU A 20 22.52 32.78 -2.83
N ALA A 21 23.30 32.48 -3.85
CA ALA A 21 23.57 31.14 -4.31
C ALA A 21 24.32 30.36 -3.21
N LYS A 22 23.58 29.58 -2.41
CA LYS A 22 24.16 28.42 -1.75
C LYS A 22 23.92 27.24 -2.68
N THR A 23 25.00 26.76 -3.28
CA THR A 23 25.10 25.46 -3.95
C THR A 23 24.68 24.38 -2.97
N GLY A 24 23.37 24.20 -2.84
CA GLY A 24 22.80 23.02 -2.20
C GLY A 24 23.09 21.87 -3.14
N MET A 25 24.05 21.02 -2.79
CA MET A 25 24.17 19.69 -3.38
C MET A 25 22.80 19.03 -3.25
N ALA A 26 22.08 18.98 -4.36
CA ALA A 26 20.93 18.11 -4.49
C ALA A 26 21.45 16.71 -4.16
N LYS A 27 21.11 16.22 -2.96
CA LYS A 27 21.40 14.86 -2.56
C LYS A 27 20.62 13.99 -3.56
N SER A 28 21.35 13.51 -4.58
CA SER A 28 20.83 12.53 -5.51
C SER A 28 20.29 11.39 -4.65
N ILE A 29 18.94 11.27 -4.59
CA ILE A 29 18.29 10.11 -4.00
C ILE A 29 18.69 8.97 -4.93
N SER A 30 19.73 8.25 -4.54
CA SER A 30 20.14 7.02 -5.20
C SER A 30 18.92 6.12 -5.21
N LYS A 31 18.34 5.91 -6.39
CA LYS A 31 17.28 4.94 -6.61
C LYS A 31 17.86 3.60 -6.16
N LYS A 32 17.44 3.12 -4.98
CA LYS A 32 17.82 1.81 -4.49
C LYS A 32 17.27 0.81 -5.50
N SER A 33 18.12 0.32 -6.41
CA SER A 33 17.77 -0.77 -7.32
C SER A 33 17.74 -2.07 -6.52
N GLY A 34 16.59 -2.38 -5.95
CA GLY A 34 16.32 -3.61 -5.23
C GLY A 34 14.94 -4.11 -5.61
N THR A 35 14.74 -5.41 -5.53
CA THR A 35 13.43 -6.02 -5.68
C THR A 35 12.56 -5.55 -4.52
N GLY A 36 11.41 -4.93 -4.81
CA GLY A 36 10.46 -4.45 -3.82
C GLY A 36 9.83 -5.58 -3.01
N PHE A 37 9.39 -5.25 -1.81
CA PHE A 37 8.58 -6.13 -0.97
C PHE A 37 7.20 -5.50 -0.79
N TYR A 38 6.20 -6.34 -0.64
CA TYR A 38 4.83 -5.89 -0.40
C TYR A 38 4.24 -6.67 0.75
N GLU A 39 3.49 -5.99 1.59
CA GLU A 39 2.57 -6.65 2.50
C GLU A 39 1.17 -6.58 1.90
N LEU A 40 0.54 -7.73 1.73
CA LEU A 40 -0.87 -7.83 1.42
C LEU A 40 -1.61 -8.18 2.72
N ARG A 41 -2.37 -7.22 3.25
CA ARG A 41 -3.29 -7.44 4.37
C ARG A 41 -4.70 -7.66 3.85
N VAL A 42 -5.37 -8.68 4.36
CA VAL A 42 -6.78 -8.94 4.08
C VAL A 42 -7.54 -8.87 5.40
N TYR A 43 -8.37 -7.85 5.53
CA TYR A 43 -9.28 -7.68 6.66
C TYR A 43 -10.59 -8.38 6.38
N THR A 44 -11.06 -9.23 7.28
CA THR A 44 -12.41 -9.79 7.27
C THR A 44 -13.27 -9.02 8.26
N LEU A 45 -14.43 -8.53 7.81
CA LEU A 45 -15.27 -7.60 8.53
C LEU A 45 -16.71 -8.16 8.65
N LYS A 46 -17.28 -8.01 9.83
CA LYS A 46 -18.63 -8.51 10.15
C LYS A 46 -19.75 -7.57 9.66
N ASN A 47 -19.48 -6.26 9.64
CA ASN A 47 -20.50 -5.25 9.36
C ASN A 47 -19.90 -3.94 8.86
N ASN A 48 -20.78 -3.02 8.47
CA ASN A 48 -20.38 -1.70 7.96
C ASN A 48 -19.70 -0.79 9.01
N ILE A 49 -19.89 -1.05 10.32
CA ILE A 49 -19.21 -0.29 11.39
C ILE A 49 -17.74 -0.62 11.38
N GLN A 50 -17.40 -1.91 11.35
CA GLN A 50 -16.02 -2.36 11.22
C GLN A 50 -15.39 -1.87 9.91
N GLN A 51 -16.15 -1.95 8.80
CA GLN A 51 -15.68 -1.47 7.50
C GLN A 51 -15.31 0.01 7.56
N LYS A 52 -16.21 0.84 8.09
CA LYS A 52 -15.94 2.27 8.21
C LYS A 52 -14.75 2.55 9.13
N LEU A 53 -14.64 1.85 10.25
CA LEU A 53 -13.52 2.02 11.18
C LEU A 53 -12.17 1.69 10.54
N VAL A 54 -12.10 0.61 9.76
CA VAL A 54 -10.87 0.22 9.03
C VAL A 54 -10.57 1.20 7.90
N GLU A 55 -11.58 1.66 7.15
CA GLU A 55 -11.41 2.67 6.09
C GLU A 55 -10.93 4.01 6.68
N ASP A 56 -11.55 4.49 7.76
CA ASP A 56 -11.14 5.72 8.47
C ASP A 56 -9.71 5.60 9.03
N TYR A 57 -9.34 4.44 9.58
CA TYR A 57 -8.00 4.14 10.05
C TYR A 57 -6.96 4.26 8.93
N PHE A 58 -7.19 3.63 7.79
CA PHE A 58 -6.25 3.74 6.68
C PHE A 58 -6.19 5.15 6.11
N GLN A 59 -7.33 5.80 5.93
CA GLN A 59 -7.40 7.14 5.34
C GLN A 59 -6.73 8.19 6.22
N ASN A 60 -6.95 8.16 7.54
CA ASN A 60 -6.62 9.27 8.42
C ASN A 60 -5.35 9.02 9.25
N ALA A 61 -4.97 7.77 9.47
CA ALA A 61 -3.85 7.41 10.33
C ALA A 61 -2.75 6.62 9.61
N ALA A 62 -3.08 5.41 9.10
CA ALA A 62 -2.06 4.49 8.61
C ALA A 62 -1.35 4.98 7.35
N ILE A 63 -2.09 5.39 6.30
CA ILE A 63 -1.49 5.88 5.04
C ILE A 63 -0.62 7.12 5.28
N PRO A 64 -1.07 8.17 6.00
CA PRO A 64 -0.21 9.31 6.31
C PRO A 64 1.07 8.93 7.07
N ALA A 65 0.97 8.02 8.04
CA ALA A 65 2.13 7.58 8.82
C ALA A 65 3.10 6.74 7.97
N LEU A 66 2.60 5.75 7.24
CA LEU A 66 3.40 4.92 6.34
C LEU A 66 4.11 5.74 5.26
N ASN A 67 3.44 6.76 4.72
CA ASN A 67 4.07 7.69 3.77
C ASN A 67 5.25 8.45 4.39
N ARG A 68 5.15 8.88 5.65
CA ARG A 68 6.29 9.49 6.38
C ARG A 68 7.45 8.53 6.55
N LEU A 69 7.17 7.24 6.67
CA LEU A 69 8.17 6.17 6.78
C LEU A 69 8.73 5.71 5.42
N GLY A 70 8.22 6.28 4.32
CA GLY A 70 8.70 5.99 2.96
C GLY A 70 7.86 4.99 2.17
N SER A 71 6.86 4.33 2.79
CA SER A 71 5.92 3.46 2.06
C SER A 71 4.88 4.33 1.36
N ASN A 72 5.03 4.52 0.06
CA ASN A 72 4.14 5.31 -0.78
C ASN A 72 3.30 4.42 -1.67
N ASN A 73 2.26 4.97 -2.29
CA ASN A 73 1.37 4.25 -3.23
C ASN A 73 0.66 3.06 -2.59
N ILE A 74 0.19 3.24 -1.37
CA ILE A 74 -0.58 2.22 -0.64
C ILE A 74 -1.94 2.06 -1.30
N GLY A 75 -2.30 0.83 -1.67
CA GLY A 75 -3.60 0.49 -2.25
C GLY A 75 -4.56 -0.03 -1.18
N VAL A 76 -5.79 0.50 -1.16
CA VAL A 76 -6.88 -0.01 -0.33
C VAL A 76 -8.06 -0.32 -1.24
N PHE A 77 -8.49 -1.57 -1.24
CA PHE A 77 -9.48 -2.09 -2.18
C PHE A 77 -10.59 -2.82 -1.44
N THR A 78 -11.81 -2.71 -1.98
CA THR A 78 -12.98 -3.46 -1.51
C THR A 78 -13.49 -4.36 -2.63
N GLU A 79 -14.12 -5.46 -2.28
CA GLU A 79 -14.74 -6.38 -3.24
C GLU A 79 -15.88 -5.69 -3.98
N LEU A 80 -15.99 -5.94 -5.30
CA LEU A 80 -17.12 -5.45 -6.10
C LEU A 80 -18.44 -6.14 -5.73
N LYS A 81 -18.36 -7.43 -5.45
CA LYS A 81 -19.49 -8.29 -5.09
C LYS A 81 -19.02 -9.20 -3.97
N PRO A 82 -19.16 -8.80 -2.72
CA PRO A 82 -18.74 -9.65 -1.61
C PRO A 82 -19.65 -10.90 -1.54
N GLU A 83 -19.02 -12.05 -1.49
CA GLU A 83 -19.68 -13.33 -1.20
C GLU A 83 -19.45 -13.64 0.28
N GLY A 84 -20.41 -13.35 1.15
CA GLY A 84 -20.30 -13.54 2.59
C GLY A 84 -19.83 -12.30 3.34
N GLN A 85 -18.80 -12.45 4.20
CA GLN A 85 -18.25 -11.34 4.96
C GLN A 85 -17.50 -10.37 4.07
N THR A 86 -17.68 -9.07 4.31
CA THR A 86 -16.95 -8.01 3.57
C THR A 86 -15.44 -8.11 3.83
N LYS A 87 -14.64 -7.94 2.79
CA LYS A 87 -13.19 -7.88 2.91
C LYS A 87 -12.63 -6.56 2.41
N ILE A 88 -11.59 -6.10 3.09
CA ILE A 88 -10.74 -5.00 2.64
C ILE A 88 -9.34 -5.56 2.38
N PHE A 89 -8.83 -5.33 1.18
CA PHE A 89 -7.48 -5.70 0.78
C PHE A 89 -6.59 -4.47 0.81
N VAL A 90 -5.45 -4.56 1.47
CA VAL A 90 -4.50 -3.46 1.58
C VAL A 90 -3.14 -3.92 1.09
N LEU A 91 -2.61 -3.23 0.07
CA LEU A 91 -1.28 -3.48 -0.46
C LEU A 91 -0.34 -2.36 -0.01
N ILE A 92 0.67 -2.72 0.78
CA ILE A 92 1.65 -1.79 1.34
C ILE A 92 3.02 -2.10 0.75
N PRO A 93 3.61 -1.21 -0.07
CA PRO A 93 4.94 -1.42 -0.63
C PRO A 93 6.05 -1.03 0.36
N PHE A 94 7.14 -1.78 0.36
CA PHE A 94 8.38 -1.53 1.11
C PHE A 94 9.59 -1.63 0.18
N TYR A 95 10.58 -0.75 0.36
CA TYR A 95 11.81 -0.80 -0.43
C TYR A 95 12.76 -1.92 0.00
N SER A 96 12.65 -2.38 1.23
CA SER A 96 13.45 -3.49 1.75
C SER A 96 12.70 -4.30 2.80
N ILE A 97 13.15 -5.52 3.03
CA ILE A 97 12.66 -6.34 4.14
C ILE A 97 12.90 -5.68 5.51
N ASN A 98 13.98 -4.92 5.66
CA ASN A 98 14.27 -4.22 6.89
C ASN A 98 13.27 -3.08 7.18
N ASP A 99 12.73 -2.42 6.13
CA ASP A 99 11.70 -1.40 6.30
C ASP A 99 10.40 -2.06 6.79
N PHE A 100 10.04 -3.22 6.23
CA PHE A 100 8.91 -4.02 6.71
C PHE A 100 9.08 -4.44 8.19
N LEU A 101 10.26 -4.96 8.56
CA LEU A 101 10.50 -5.44 9.93
C LEU A 101 10.51 -4.33 10.99
N LYS A 102 10.76 -3.09 10.60
CA LYS A 102 10.84 -1.94 11.51
C LYS A 102 9.54 -1.15 11.60
N VAL A 103 8.63 -1.29 10.65
CA VAL A 103 7.48 -0.41 10.48
C VAL A 103 6.58 -0.37 11.71
N GLU A 104 6.34 -1.51 12.36
CA GLU A 104 5.48 -1.57 13.56
C GLU A 104 6.05 -0.77 14.72
N ASN A 105 7.36 -0.92 14.99
CA ASN A 105 8.03 -0.16 16.04
C ASN A 105 8.03 1.35 15.72
N GLN A 106 8.28 1.71 14.46
CA GLN A 106 8.26 3.11 14.05
C GLN A 106 6.86 3.74 14.16
N LEU A 107 5.80 2.98 13.86
CA LEU A 107 4.42 3.42 14.06
C LEU A 107 4.07 3.52 15.56
N ALA A 108 4.59 2.62 16.40
CA ALA A 108 4.39 2.69 17.85
C ALA A 108 4.99 3.97 18.44
N ASP A 109 6.11 4.45 17.90
CA ASP A 109 6.79 5.66 18.33
C ASP A 109 6.23 6.95 17.70
N ASP A 110 5.36 6.86 16.70
CA ASP A 110 4.75 8.02 16.02
C ASP A 110 3.52 8.52 16.78
N ALA A 111 3.69 9.58 17.58
CA ALA A 111 2.62 10.16 18.40
C ALA A 111 1.41 10.62 17.58
N ALA A 112 1.63 11.14 16.36
CA ALA A 112 0.53 11.57 15.48
C ALA A 112 -0.27 10.37 14.98
N TYR A 113 0.41 9.28 14.62
CA TYR A 113 -0.24 8.04 14.26
C TYR A 113 -1.03 7.46 15.45
N GLN A 114 -0.42 7.36 16.63
CA GLN A 114 -1.09 6.83 17.83
C GLN A 114 -2.38 7.59 18.16
N GLN A 115 -2.33 8.92 18.06
CA GLN A 115 -3.52 9.76 18.28
C GLN A 115 -4.61 9.54 17.22
N GLN A 116 -4.26 9.53 15.95
CA GLN A 116 -5.22 9.38 14.85
C GLN A 116 -5.78 7.95 14.74
N ALA A 117 -4.98 6.96 15.08
CA ALA A 117 -5.36 5.55 15.05
C ALA A 117 -6.10 5.07 16.29
N ALA A 118 -6.24 5.91 17.34
CA ALA A 118 -6.71 5.50 18.65
C ALA A 118 -8.03 4.71 18.65
N ALA A 119 -9.00 5.10 17.83
CA ALA A 119 -10.30 4.42 17.71
C ALA A 119 -10.15 2.98 17.18
N TYR A 120 -9.20 2.76 16.28
CA TYR A 120 -8.90 1.45 15.72
C TYR A 120 -8.03 0.61 16.67
N LEU A 121 -6.93 1.19 17.19
CA LEU A 121 -5.96 0.49 18.02
C LEU A 121 -6.55 0.08 19.38
N ASN A 122 -7.45 0.91 19.94
CA ASN A 122 -8.05 0.69 21.25
C ASN A 122 -9.50 0.20 21.15
N ALA A 123 -9.89 -0.38 20.00
CA ALA A 123 -11.23 -0.96 19.85
C ALA A 123 -11.49 -2.01 20.94
N PRO A 124 -12.62 -1.94 21.67
CA PRO A 124 -12.87 -2.84 22.79
C PRO A 124 -13.18 -4.27 22.32
N LEU A 125 -12.89 -5.26 23.16
CA LEU A 125 -13.07 -6.67 22.84
C LEU A 125 -14.49 -7.04 22.44
N ASN A 126 -15.49 -6.36 22.98
CA ASN A 126 -16.92 -6.57 22.65
C ASN A 126 -17.37 -5.85 21.37
N ALA A 127 -16.52 -4.97 20.80
CA ALA A 127 -16.74 -4.28 19.54
C ALA A 127 -15.40 -4.12 18.79
N PRO A 128 -14.79 -5.24 18.35
CA PRO A 128 -13.48 -5.22 17.71
C PRO A 128 -13.51 -4.48 16.37
N ALA A 129 -12.37 -3.92 15.98
CA ALA A 129 -12.25 -3.19 14.73
C ALA A 129 -12.39 -4.09 13.48
N TYR A 130 -12.13 -5.36 13.60
CA TYR A 130 -12.23 -6.38 12.56
C TYR A 130 -12.44 -7.76 13.19
N GLU A 131 -12.80 -8.76 12.36
CA GLU A 131 -12.89 -10.16 12.79
C GLU A 131 -11.54 -10.86 12.65
N ARG A 132 -10.83 -10.60 11.57
CA ARG A 132 -9.56 -11.24 11.23
C ARG A 132 -8.72 -10.36 10.33
N ILE A 133 -7.39 -10.44 10.50
CA ILE A 133 -6.39 -9.96 9.55
C ILE A 133 -5.55 -11.16 9.09
N GLU A 134 -5.39 -11.28 7.79
CA GLU A 134 -4.38 -12.13 7.18
C GLU A 134 -3.30 -11.24 6.56
N SER A 135 -2.05 -11.46 6.92
CA SER A 135 -0.90 -10.73 6.38
C SER A 135 -0.02 -11.69 5.59
N SER A 136 0.33 -11.31 4.39
CA SER A 136 1.24 -12.04 3.51
C SER A 136 2.35 -11.12 3.06
N LEU A 137 3.60 -11.53 3.29
CA LEU A 137 4.77 -10.84 2.76
C LEU A 137 5.08 -11.38 1.37
N LEU A 138 5.13 -10.49 0.40
CA LEU A 138 5.35 -10.78 -1.01
C LEU A 138 6.67 -10.13 -1.47
N GLN A 139 7.37 -10.80 -2.37
CA GLN A 139 8.52 -10.24 -3.07
C GLN A 139 8.13 -9.96 -4.52
N ALA A 140 8.51 -8.78 -5.03
CA ALA A 140 8.26 -8.43 -6.42
C ALA A 140 8.97 -9.38 -7.38
N PHE A 141 8.41 -9.57 -8.57
CA PHE A 141 9.11 -10.22 -9.66
C PHE A 141 10.32 -9.39 -10.12
N THR A 142 11.40 -10.04 -10.53
CA THR A 142 12.58 -9.34 -11.07
C THR A 142 12.25 -8.57 -12.34
N GLY A 143 11.29 -9.06 -13.12
CA GLY A 143 10.76 -8.38 -14.32
C GLY A 143 9.88 -7.16 -14.02
N MET A 144 9.42 -6.99 -12.75
CA MET A 144 8.62 -5.86 -12.29
C MET A 144 8.98 -5.55 -10.83
N PRO A 145 10.19 -5.00 -10.59
CA PRO A 145 10.75 -4.85 -9.25
C PRO A 145 10.08 -3.73 -8.43
N GLU A 146 9.38 -2.81 -9.07
CA GLU A 146 8.71 -1.67 -8.46
C GLU A 146 7.21 -1.69 -8.79
N LEU A 147 6.38 -1.15 -7.88
CA LEU A 147 4.96 -0.96 -8.11
C LEU A 147 4.73 0.14 -9.16
N GLU A 148 4.02 -0.21 -10.22
CA GLU A 148 3.55 0.77 -11.21
C GLU A 148 2.15 1.24 -10.82
N VAL A 149 2.01 2.54 -10.58
CA VAL A 149 0.72 3.14 -10.25
C VAL A 149 0.01 3.48 -11.56
N PRO A 150 -1.19 2.93 -11.80
CA PRO A 150 -1.92 3.25 -13.01
C PRO A 150 -2.47 4.67 -12.97
N GLU A 151 -2.79 5.24 -14.14
CA GLU A 151 -3.45 6.54 -14.25
C GLU A 151 -4.73 6.61 -13.41
N GLN A 152 -5.04 7.79 -12.87
CA GLN A 152 -6.25 8.01 -12.07
C GLN A 152 -7.50 8.00 -12.95
N LYS A 153 -8.01 6.82 -13.25
CA LYS A 153 -9.26 6.59 -13.99
C LYS A 153 -10.15 5.62 -13.21
N PRO A 154 -11.47 5.64 -13.43
CA PRO A 154 -12.34 4.57 -12.97
C PRO A 154 -11.87 3.23 -13.53
N ARG A 155 -11.56 2.28 -12.66
CA ARG A 155 -11.09 0.95 -13.05
C ARG A 155 -11.44 -0.11 -12.01
N ILE A 156 -11.36 -1.35 -12.42
CA ILE A 156 -11.43 -2.52 -11.57
C ILE A 156 -10.01 -3.06 -11.45
N PHE A 157 -9.61 -3.46 -10.25
CA PHE A 157 -8.38 -4.17 -10.01
C PHE A 157 -8.69 -5.65 -9.86
N GLU A 158 -7.86 -6.50 -10.43
CA GLU A 158 -7.95 -7.95 -10.28
C GLU A 158 -6.74 -8.45 -9.50
N LEU A 159 -6.98 -9.09 -8.35
CA LEU A 159 -5.96 -9.82 -7.61
C LEU A 159 -5.95 -11.26 -8.08
N ARG A 160 -4.87 -11.68 -8.73
CA ARG A 160 -4.67 -13.07 -9.17
C ARG A 160 -3.70 -13.79 -8.26
N ARG A 161 -4.15 -14.90 -7.71
CA ARG A 161 -3.33 -15.83 -6.94
C ARG A 161 -3.13 -17.11 -7.74
N TYR A 162 -1.87 -17.44 -8.01
CA TYR A 162 -1.50 -18.68 -8.70
C TYR A 162 -0.96 -19.67 -7.68
N GLU A 163 -1.59 -20.84 -7.60
CA GLU A 163 -1.16 -21.94 -6.76
C GLU A 163 -0.56 -23.03 -7.63
N SER A 164 0.48 -23.68 -7.14
CA SER A 164 1.19 -24.75 -7.85
C SER A 164 1.25 -25.99 -6.97
N PRO A 165 1.03 -27.19 -7.53
CA PRO A 165 0.99 -28.43 -6.77
C PRO A 165 2.37 -28.88 -6.27
N THR A 166 3.46 -28.31 -6.84
CA THR A 166 4.84 -28.63 -6.47
C THR A 166 5.70 -27.36 -6.50
N GLU A 167 6.81 -27.36 -5.74
CA GLU A 167 7.79 -26.26 -5.78
C GLU A 167 8.37 -26.06 -7.19
N TYR A 168 8.61 -27.15 -7.93
CA TYR A 168 9.11 -27.08 -9.29
C TYR A 168 8.13 -26.33 -10.21
N ALA A 169 6.85 -26.68 -10.15
CA ALA A 169 5.82 -25.99 -10.92
C ALA A 169 5.70 -24.50 -10.52
N GLY A 170 5.81 -24.20 -9.22
CA GLY A 170 5.85 -22.83 -8.72
C GLY A 170 7.03 -22.04 -9.26
N LYS A 171 8.24 -22.59 -9.24
CA LYS A 171 9.44 -21.99 -9.83
C LYS A 171 9.25 -21.72 -11.33
N LYS A 172 8.74 -22.69 -12.07
CA LYS A 172 8.46 -22.52 -13.51
C LYS A 172 7.43 -21.42 -13.77
N LYS A 173 6.42 -21.27 -12.92
CA LYS A 173 5.45 -20.18 -13.05
C LYS A 173 6.11 -18.82 -12.82
N ILE A 174 7.00 -18.70 -11.83
CA ILE A 174 7.77 -17.48 -11.58
C ILE A 174 8.69 -17.15 -12.78
N GLU A 175 9.37 -18.14 -13.36
CA GLU A 175 10.18 -17.98 -14.58
C GLU A 175 9.34 -17.46 -15.76
N MET A 176 8.11 -17.97 -15.94
CA MET A 176 7.20 -17.48 -16.98
C MET A 176 6.88 -15.98 -16.82
N PHE A 177 6.67 -15.50 -15.60
CA PHE A 177 6.47 -14.07 -15.35
C PHE A 177 7.73 -13.25 -15.64
N ASN A 178 8.89 -13.70 -15.16
CA ASN A 178 10.14 -12.93 -15.28
C ASN A 178 10.74 -12.98 -16.70
N GLU A 179 10.78 -14.16 -17.33
CA GLU A 179 11.51 -14.44 -18.57
C GLU A 179 10.56 -14.68 -19.74
N GLY A 180 9.37 -15.25 -19.47
CA GLY A 180 8.37 -15.62 -20.48
C GLY A 180 7.55 -14.47 -21.03
N ARG A 181 7.87 -13.20 -20.70
CA ARG A 181 7.19 -11.96 -21.14
C ARG A 181 5.71 -11.84 -20.71
N GLU A 182 5.21 -12.64 -19.76
CA GLU A 182 3.83 -12.51 -19.26
C GLU A 182 3.58 -11.11 -18.68
N ILE A 183 4.52 -10.54 -17.92
CA ILE A 183 4.44 -9.16 -17.42
C ILE A 183 4.27 -8.15 -18.57
N GLY A 184 4.98 -8.35 -19.69
CA GLY A 184 4.84 -7.49 -20.86
C GLY A 184 3.48 -7.61 -21.56
N ILE A 185 2.78 -8.74 -21.42
CA ILE A 185 1.40 -8.90 -21.93
C ILE A 185 0.44 -8.11 -21.09
N PHE A 186 0.54 -8.19 -19.75
CA PHE A 186 -0.31 -7.43 -18.83
C PHE A 186 -0.13 -5.91 -18.93
N LYS A 187 1.06 -5.44 -19.33
CA LYS A 187 1.30 -4.00 -19.54
C LYS A 187 0.67 -3.43 -20.83
N ARG A 188 0.25 -4.28 -21.74
CA ARG A 188 -0.35 -3.85 -23.02
C ARG A 188 -1.88 -3.89 -23.04
N GLY A 189 -2.51 -4.48 -22.05
CA GLY A 189 -3.97 -4.53 -21.84
C GLY A 189 -4.40 -3.50 -20.84
#